data_195800c4c82c63e623d0f581a3270130
#
_entry.id   195800c4c82c63e623d0f581a3270130
#
_cell.length_a   1.000
_cell.length_b   1.000
_cell.length_c   1.000
_cell.angle_alpha   90.00
_cell.angle_beta   90.00
_cell.angle_gamma   90.00
#
_symmetry.space_group_name_H-M   'P 1'
#
loop_
_entity.id
_entity.type
_entity.pdbx_description
1 polymer ?
#
loop_
_entity_poly.entity_id
_entity_poly.type
_entity_poly.pdbx_seq_one_letter_code
_entity_poly.pdbx_strand_id
1 'polypeptide(L)'
;IALLSEATQPPMKTIEVGAHKLGGETVMMRHEKTLVNRNLFAATLCTCMDDAKIEARIEGIKKVDYERIGEREMVECVFVHDAGDSAKFVELCKKAAALPDRTVIIDTKDVDTAKAAVEAIKDNKPILNGANKDNFEAMNAIATAAGIVLGVHGADLSELHDTVAALEKAGN
;
A
#
# COMPACT_ATOMS: atom_id res chain seq x y z
N ILE A 1 -12.44 15.33 -30.07
CA ILE A 1 -13.24 14.52 -29.15
C ILE A 1 -12.31 13.84 -28.14
N ALA A 2 -11.22 13.18 -28.54
CA ALA A 2 -10.27 12.52 -27.60
C ALA A 2 -9.67 13.50 -26.59
N LEU A 3 -9.17 14.67 -27.03
CA LEU A 3 -8.61 15.72 -26.17
C LEU A 3 -9.63 16.30 -25.16
N LEU A 4 -10.90 16.38 -25.55
CA LEU A 4 -11.97 16.80 -24.62
C LEU A 4 -12.30 15.70 -23.59
N SER A 5 -12.18 14.44 -24.00
CA SER A 5 -12.33 13.29 -23.10
C SER A 5 -11.19 13.23 -22.09
N GLU A 6 -9.95 13.44 -22.48
CA GLU A 6 -8.78 13.50 -21.58
C GLU A 6 -8.84 14.67 -20.60
N ALA A 7 -9.30 15.84 -21.04
CA ALA A 7 -9.41 17.03 -20.19
C ALA A 7 -10.52 16.93 -19.12
N THR A 8 -11.51 16.05 -19.32
CA THR A 8 -12.64 15.88 -18.39
C THR A 8 -12.46 14.73 -17.40
N GLN A 9 -11.40 13.94 -17.54
CA GLN A 9 -11.18 12.72 -16.76
C GLN A 9 -9.70 12.54 -16.46
N PRO A 10 -9.23 12.97 -15.29
CA PRO A 10 -7.91 12.55 -14.83
C PRO A 10 -7.93 11.02 -14.74
N PRO A 11 -7.11 10.30 -15.51
CA PRO A 11 -7.15 8.86 -15.52
C PRO A 11 -6.60 8.34 -14.20
N MET A 12 -7.47 7.76 -13.38
CA MET A 12 -7.02 6.93 -12.27
C MET A 12 -6.39 5.67 -12.85
N LYS A 13 -5.07 5.59 -12.82
CA LYS A 13 -4.32 4.47 -13.37
C LYS A 13 -4.46 3.23 -12.49
N THR A 14 -4.42 2.06 -13.13
CA THR A 14 -4.22 0.80 -12.40
C THR A 14 -2.77 0.73 -11.93
N ILE A 15 -2.57 0.44 -10.67
CA ILE A 15 -1.26 0.25 -10.04
C ILE A 15 -1.11 -1.22 -9.66
N GLU A 16 0.02 -1.84 -10.03
CA GLU A 16 0.34 -3.21 -9.63
C GLU A 16 1.08 -3.22 -8.30
N VAL A 17 0.60 -4.01 -7.35
CA VAL A 17 1.14 -4.13 -5.99
C VAL A 17 1.27 -5.61 -5.62
N GLY A 18 2.49 -6.12 -5.70
CA GLY A 18 2.72 -7.56 -5.49
C GLY A 18 1.89 -8.40 -6.46
N ALA A 19 1.02 -9.26 -5.94
CA ALA A 19 0.13 -10.11 -6.73
C ALA A 19 -1.21 -9.44 -7.12
N HIS A 20 -1.45 -8.21 -6.68
CA HIS A 20 -2.74 -7.54 -6.78
C HIS A 20 -2.68 -6.25 -7.62
N LYS A 21 -3.85 -5.73 -7.97
CA LYS A 21 -4.01 -4.47 -8.71
C LYS A 21 -4.92 -3.53 -7.95
N LEU A 22 -4.55 -2.26 -7.91
CA LEU A 22 -5.29 -1.18 -7.27
C LEU A 22 -5.71 -0.12 -8.28
N GLY A 23 -6.81 0.56 -7.98
CA GLY A 23 -7.29 1.70 -8.77
C GLY A 23 -7.82 1.29 -10.13
N GLY A 24 -7.57 2.14 -11.12
CA GLY A 24 -8.16 2.02 -12.44
C GLY A 24 -9.61 2.52 -12.45
N GLU A 25 -9.91 3.37 -13.41
CA GLU A 25 -11.26 3.92 -13.62
C GLU A 25 -11.64 3.80 -15.09
N THR A 26 -12.86 3.31 -15.33
CA THR A 26 -13.50 3.44 -16.65
C THR A 26 -14.71 4.35 -16.52
N VAL A 27 -14.85 5.26 -17.48
CA VAL A 27 -16.02 6.11 -17.58
C VAL A 27 -16.70 5.79 -18.90
N MET A 28 -17.81 5.06 -18.82
CA MET A 28 -18.63 4.80 -20.00
C MET A 28 -19.56 6.00 -20.31
N MET A 29 -20.06 6.64 -19.27
CA MET A 29 -20.85 7.87 -19.35
C MET A 29 -20.43 8.82 -18.23
N ARG A 30 -20.60 10.12 -18.42
CA ARG A 30 -20.15 11.17 -17.49
C ARG A 30 -20.61 11.00 -16.03
N HIS A 31 -21.68 10.30 -15.81
CA HIS A 31 -22.26 10.03 -14.48
C HIS A 31 -22.00 8.59 -13.98
N GLU A 32 -21.41 7.75 -14.80
CA GLU A 32 -21.12 6.35 -14.45
C GLU A 32 -19.60 6.13 -14.38
N LYS A 33 -19.04 6.39 -13.21
CA LYS A 33 -17.66 6.05 -12.92
C LYS A 33 -17.60 4.66 -12.28
N THR A 34 -16.91 3.76 -12.91
CA THR A 34 -16.74 2.39 -12.41
C THR A 34 -15.27 2.11 -12.14
N LEU A 35 -14.97 1.62 -10.96
CA LEU A 35 -13.64 1.13 -10.64
C LEU A 35 -13.39 -0.16 -11.42
N VAL A 36 -12.20 -0.27 -12.04
CA VAL A 36 -11.81 -1.43 -12.85
C VAL A 36 -11.41 -2.60 -11.98
N ASN A 37 -10.65 -2.31 -10.92
CA ASN A 37 -10.16 -3.35 -10.02
C ASN A 37 -11.05 -3.41 -8.76
N ARG A 38 -11.23 -4.63 -8.24
CA ARG A 38 -11.99 -4.84 -6.99
C ARG A 38 -11.26 -4.21 -5.81
N ASN A 39 -12.02 -3.92 -4.76
CA ASN A 39 -11.45 -3.45 -3.50
C ASN A 39 -10.66 -4.59 -2.85
N LEU A 40 -9.51 -4.25 -2.27
CA LEU A 40 -8.68 -5.17 -1.51
C LEU A 40 -8.93 -4.98 -0.01
N PHE A 41 -8.91 -6.09 0.73
CA PHE A 41 -9.02 -6.07 2.19
C PHE A 41 -7.64 -6.18 2.82
N ALA A 42 -7.39 -5.34 3.83
CA ALA A 42 -6.15 -5.34 4.58
C ALA A 42 -6.39 -5.71 6.05
N ALA A 43 -5.64 -6.67 6.56
CA ALA A 43 -5.61 -6.98 7.99
C ALA A 43 -4.41 -6.28 8.64
N THR A 44 -4.63 -5.62 9.78
CA THR A 44 -3.60 -4.84 10.47
C THR A 44 -2.83 -5.70 11.47
N LEU A 45 -1.50 -5.63 11.39
CA LEU A 45 -0.55 -6.03 12.43
C LEU A 45 0.11 -4.76 12.99
N CYS A 46 0.35 -4.70 14.28
CA CYS A 46 0.98 -3.55 14.93
C CYS A 46 2.08 -4.02 15.87
N THR A 47 3.19 -3.27 15.98
CA THR A 47 4.25 -3.53 16.97
C THR A 47 3.76 -3.36 18.41
N CYS A 48 2.67 -2.63 18.61
CA CYS A 48 1.98 -2.47 19.89
C CYS A 48 1.24 -3.73 20.39
N MET A 49 1.07 -4.75 19.54
CA MET A 49 0.38 -6.00 19.91
C MET A 49 1.34 -6.95 20.61
N ASP A 50 0.81 -7.75 21.53
CA ASP A 50 1.54 -8.89 22.07
C ASP A 50 1.70 -10.00 21.03
N ASP A 51 2.74 -10.83 21.20
CA ASP A 51 3.10 -11.86 20.22
C ASP A 51 2.00 -12.90 20.04
N ALA A 52 1.26 -13.24 21.10
CA ALA A 52 0.15 -14.18 21.02
C ALA A 52 -0.99 -13.66 20.14
N LYS A 53 -1.29 -12.35 20.22
CA LYS A 53 -2.28 -11.70 19.34
C LYS A 53 -1.79 -11.61 17.90
N ILE A 54 -0.50 -11.35 17.69
CA ILE A 54 0.10 -11.32 16.35
C ILE A 54 -0.05 -12.69 15.69
N GLU A 55 0.35 -13.76 16.37
CA GLU A 55 0.25 -15.13 15.84
C GLU A 55 -1.22 -15.53 15.59
N ALA A 56 -2.12 -15.24 16.52
CA ALA A 56 -3.54 -15.51 16.35
C ALA A 56 -4.13 -14.77 15.11
N ARG A 57 -3.68 -13.53 14.88
CA ARG A 57 -4.11 -12.73 13.72
C ARG A 57 -3.55 -13.28 12.40
N ILE A 58 -2.28 -13.68 12.39
CA ILE A 58 -1.65 -14.33 11.23
C ILE A 58 -2.39 -15.63 10.90
N GLU A 59 -2.71 -16.46 11.87
CA GLU A 59 -3.50 -17.68 11.66
C GLU A 59 -4.92 -17.36 11.17
N GLY A 60 -5.52 -16.29 11.66
CA GLY A 60 -6.80 -15.78 11.15
C GLY A 60 -6.73 -15.40 9.67
N ILE A 61 -5.68 -14.67 9.27
CA ILE A 61 -5.44 -14.28 7.88
C ILE A 61 -5.30 -15.51 6.98
N LYS A 62 -4.57 -16.54 7.41
CA LYS A 62 -4.41 -17.79 6.67
C LYS A 62 -5.73 -18.54 6.50
N LYS A 63 -6.61 -18.50 7.48
CA LYS A 63 -7.92 -19.19 7.44
C LYS A 63 -8.92 -18.51 6.50
N VAL A 64 -8.78 -17.20 6.27
CA VAL A 64 -9.59 -16.47 5.30
C VAL A 64 -8.93 -16.61 3.92
N ASP A 65 -9.07 -17.81 3.35
CA ASP A 65 -8.63 -18.15 2.01
C ASP A 65 -9.48 -19.34 1.56
N TYR A 66 -10.60 -19.05 0.91
CA TYR A 66 -11.57 -20.06 0.50
C TYR A 66 -12.30 -19.64 -0.78
N GLU A 67 -12.85 -20.60 -1.48
CA GLU A 67 -13.66 -20.36 -2.66
C GLU A 67 -15.14 -20.19 -2.27
N ARG A 68 -15.79 -19.14 -2.81
CA ARG A 68 -17.22 -18.91 -2.67
C ARG A 68 -17.82 -18.49 -4.01
N ILE A 69 -18.78 -19.25 -4.50
CA ILE A 69 -19.51 -18.98 -5.76
C ILE A 69 -18.53 -18.80 -6.95
N GLY A 70 -17.45 -19.59 -6.99
CA GLY A 70 -16.47 -19.54 -8.07
C GLY A 70 -15.44 -18.39 -7.94
N GLU A 71 -15.45 -17.63 -6.85
CA GLU A 71 -14.49 -16.58 -6.55
C GLU A 71 -13.67 -16.92 -5.31
N ARG A 72 -12.38 -16.62 -5.34
CA ARG A 72 -11.49 -16.76 -4.18
C ARG A 72 -11.67 -15.57 -3.26
N GLU A 73 -12.07 -15.83 -2.04
CA GLU A 73 -12.18 -14.86 -0.96
C GLU A 73 -10.96 -14.98 -0.04
N MET A 74 -10.21 -13.89 0.09
CA MET A 74 -9.02 -13.85 0.93
C MET A 74 -8.78 -12.44 1.49
N VAL A 75 -7.92 -12.34 2.49
CA VAL A 75 -7.33 -11.07 2.90
C VAL A 75 -6.12 -10.83 1.99
N GLU A 76 -6.21 -9.88 1.08
CA GLU A 76 -5.20 -9.64 0.06
C GLU A 76 -3.99 -8.88 0.59
N CYS A 77 -4.19 -8.02 1.58
CA CYS A 77 -3.13 -7.16 2.11
C CYS A 77 -2.90 -7.36 3.60
N VAL A 78 -1.66 -7.21 4.02
CA VAL A 78 -1.29 -7.14 5.44
C VAL A 78 -0.70 -5.76 5.71
N PHE A 79 -1.42 -4.97 6.50
CA PHE A 79 -1.00 -3.63 6.90
C PHE A 79 -0.18 -3.74 8.18
N VAL A 80 1.11 -3.43 8.12
CA VAL A 80 2.03 -3.48 9.27
C VAL A 80 2.29 -2.08 9.75
N HIS A 81 1.81 -1.78 10.98
CA HIS A 81 1.92 -0.46 11.60
C HIS A 81 3.06 -0.42 12.61
N ASP A 82 3.90 0.61 12.48
CA ASP A 82 4.99 0.90 13.41
C ASP A 82 4.49 1.80 14.56
N ALA A 83 4.56 1.29 15.78
CA ALA A 83 4.25 2.04 17.00
C ALA A 83 5.53 2.42 17.77
N GLY A 84 6.70 2.41 17.12
CA GLY A 84 7.98 2.88 17.69
C GLY A 84 8.97 1.77 18.09
N ASP A 85 8.74 0.52 17.67
CA ASP A 85 9.69 -0.58 17.84
C ASP A 85 10.17 -1.06 16.46
N SER A 86 11.23 -0.44 15.96
CA SER A 86 11.78 -0.70 14.63
C SER A 86 12.25 -2.14 14.42
N ALA A 87 12.82 -2.78 15.45
CA ALA A 87 13.29 -4.16 15.34
C ALA A 87 12.11 -5.13 15.20
N LYS A 88 11.10 -5.00 16.06
CA LYS A 88 9.86 -5.77 15.99
C LYS A 88 9.11 -5.50 14.69
N PHE A 89 9.13 -4.26 14.22
CA PHE A 89 8.49 -3.85 12.97
C PHE A 89 9.05 -4.61 11.76
N VAL A 90 10.36 -4.64 11.60
CA VAL A 90 11.02 -5.38 10.51
C VAL A 90 10.71 -6.87 10.56
N GLU A 91 10.70 -7.47 11.76
CA GLU A 91 10.33 -8.88 11.93
C GLU A 91 8.85 -9.14 11.58
N LEU A 92 7.94 -8.22 11.92
CA LEU A 92 6.53 -8.31 11.50
C LEU A 92 6.38 -8.21 9.98
N CYS A 93 7.13 -7.32 9.32
CA CYS A 93 7.14 -7.22 7.86
C CYS A 93 7.60 -8.54 7.22
N LYS A 94 8.65 -9.18 7.74
CA LYS A 94 9.12 -10.49 7.27
C LYS A 94 8.05 -11.58 7.48
N LYS A 95 7.40 -11.62 8.65
CA LYS A 95 6.31 -12.58 8.91
C LYS A 95 5.13 -12.38 7.96
N ALA A 96 4.76 -11.12 7.69
CA ALA A 96 3.71 -10.78 6.74
C ALA A 96 4.07 -11.18 5.31
N ALA A 97 5.31 -10.91 4.89
CA ALA A 97 5.82 -11.24 3.56
C ALA A 97 5.96 -12.75 3.31
N ALA A 98 6.06 -13.56 4.36
CA ALA A 98 6.04 -15.01 4.26
C ALA A 98 4.66 -15.61 3.94
N LEU A 99 3.60 -14.81 4.01
CA LEU A 99 2.24 -15.24 3.64
C LEU A 99 2.11 -15.25 2.11
N PRO A 100 1.72 -16.37 1.50
CA PRO A 100 1.62 -16.47 0.05
C PRO A 100 0.49 -15.58 -0.48
N ASP A 101 0.69 -14.99 -1.65
CA ASP A 101 -0.28 -14.16 -2.37
C ASP A 101 -0.80 -12.94 -1.57
N ARG A 102 -0.03 -12.44 -0.59
CA ARG A 102 -0.39 -11.24 0.18
C ARG A 102 0.56 -10.11 -0.12
N THR A 103 0.00 -8.92 -0.30
CA THR A 103 0.79 -7.69 -0.42
C THR A 103 0.98 -7.06 0.95
N VAL A 104 2.22 -6.73 1.29
CA VAL A 104 2.54 -6.06 2.55
C VAL A 104 2.46 -4.54 2.36
N ILE A 105 1.76 -3.86 3.27
CA ILE A 105 1.74 -2.41 3.37
C ILE A 105 2.60 -2.04 4.59
N ILE A 106 3.75 -1.43 4.34
CA ILE A 106 4.70 -0.95 5.34
C ILE A 106 4.24 0.43 5.78
N ASP A 107 3.79 0.59 7.02
CA ASP A 107 3.30 1.87 7.55
C ASP A 107 4.19 2.38 8.67
N THR A 108 5.11 3.27 8.32
CA THR A 108 6.00 3.96 9.25
C THR A 108 6.32 5.37 8.75
N LYS A 109 6.53 6.30 9.67
CA LYS A 109 6.98 7.68 9.37
C LYS A 109 8.50 7.83 9.48
N ASP A 110 9.15 6.86 10.09
CA ASP A 110 10.61 6.85 10.29
C ASP A 110 11.31 6.31 9.04
N VAL A 111 12.21 7.13 8.48
CA VAL A 111 12.89 6.85 7.20
C VAL A 111 13.86 5.67 7.31
N ASP A 112 14.56 5.55 8.43
CA ASP A 112 15.54 4.48 8.63
C ASP A 112 14.84 3.13 8.81
N THR A 113 13.75 3.12 9.58
CA THR A 113 12.87 1.96 9.74
C THR A 113 12.22 1.55 8.42
N ALA A 114 11.74 2.52 7.64
CA ALA A 114 11.19 2.28 6.30
C ALA A 114 12.22 1.60 5.37
N LYS A 115 13.44 2.14 5.34
CA LYS A 115 14.53 1.59 4.55
C LYS A 115 14.85 0.16 4.95
N ALA A 116 14.99 -0.11 6.24
CA ALA A 116 15.29 -1.46 6.76
C ALA A 116 14.17 -2.47 6.42
N ALA A 117 12.90 -2.05 6.55
CA ALA A 117 11.75 -2.89 6.22
C ALA A 117 11.67 -3.20 4.72
N VAL A 118 11.83 -2.17 3.86
CA VAL A 118 11.82 -2.34 2.40
C VAL A 118 12.96 -3.27 1.95
N GLU A 119 14.17 -3.06 2.43
CA GLU A 119 15.30 -3.95 2.13
C GLU A 119 15.03 -5.41 2.51
N ALA A 120 14.36 -5.63 3.64
CA ALA A 120 14.06 -6.96 4.15
C ALA A 120 13.04 -7.75 3.31
N ILE A 121 12.13 -7.05 2.59
CA ILE A 121 11.01 -7.68 1.86
C ILE A 121 10.81 -7.12 0.45
N LYS A 122 11.81 -6.49 -0.15
CA LYS A 122 11.73 -5.86 -1.49
C LYS A 122 11.20 -6.79 -2.59
N ASP A 123 11.54 -8.07 -2.52
CA ASP A 123 11.14 -9.06 -3.52
C ASP A 123 9.62 -9.29 -3.55
N ASN A 124 8.92 -8.97 -2.46
CA ASN A 124 7.46 -9.03 -2.36
C ASN A 124 6.76 -7.79 -2.96
N LYS A 125 7.53 -6.79 -3.45
CA LYS A 125 7.00 -5.51 -3.96
C LYS A 125 5.95 -4.91 -3.02
N PRO A 126 6.32 -4.58 -1.78
CA PRO A 126 5.39 -4.01 -0.80
C PRO A 126 4.94 -2.60 -1.22
N ILE A 127 3.90 -2.09 -0.55
CA ILE A 127 3.55 -0.68 -0.59
C ILE A 127 4.27 0.01 0.57
N LEU A 128 5.06 1.05 0.31
CA LEU A 128 5.62 1.90 1.35
C LEU A 128 4.63 3.02 1.66
N ASN A 129 4.00 2.99 2.82
CA ASN A 129 3.06 3.99 3.31
C ASN A 129 3.69 4.83 4.42
N GLY A 130 3.22 6.09 4.56
CA GLY A 130 3.69 6.99 5.62
C GLY A 130 4.50 8.19 5.13
N ALA A 131 4.68 8.34 3.81
CA ALA A 131 5.23 9.58 3.26
C ALA A 131 4.31 10.76 3.58
N ASN A 132 4.88 11.85 4.04
CA ASN A 132 4.20 13.09 4.39
C ASN A 132 5.05 14.29 3.99
N LYS A 133 4.58 15.51 4.25
CA LYS A 133 5.28 16.75 3.89
C LYS A 133 6.72 16.85 4.42
N ASP A 134 7.04 16.18 5.53
CA ASP A 134 8.34 16.30 6.21
C ASP A 134 9.36 15.27 5.73
N ASN A 135 8.91 14.12 5.18
CA ASN A 135 9.77 12.99 4.83
C ASN A 135 9.60 12.47 3.38
N PHE A 136 8.72 13.09 2.57
CA PHE A 136 8.34 12.56 1.25
C PHE A 136 9.54 12.38 0.30
N GLU A 137 10.55 13.25 0.33
CA GLU A 137 11.73 13.14 -0.55
C GLU A 137 12.54 11.88 -0.23
N ALA A 138 12.80 11.64 1.06
CA ALA A 138 13.55 10.47 1.50
C ALA A 138 12.77 9.17 1.26
N MET A 139 11.46 9.17 1.54
CA MET A 139 10.57 8.03 1.27
C MET A 139 10.46 7.73 -0.22
N ASN A 140 10.38 8.79 -1.05
CA ASN A 140 10.37 8.65 -2.50
C ASN A 140 11.67 8.03 -3.03
N ALA A 141 12.82 8.45 -2.51
CA ALA A 141 14.11 7.86 -2.90
C ALA A 141 14.16 6.36 -2.59
N ILE A 142 13.65 5.93 -1.43
CA ILE A 142 13.55 4.51 -1.06
C ILE A 142 12.61 3.76 -2.00
N ALA A 143 11.41 4.28 -2.24
CA ALA A 143 10.40 3.65 -3.09
C ALA A 143 10.89 3.51 -4.54
N THR A 144 11.49 4.56 -5.10
CA THR A 144 12.05 4.57 -6.46
C THR A 144 13.20 3.59 -6.60
N ALA A 145 14.13 3.56 -5.64
CA ALA A 145 15.26 2.63 -5.66
C ALA A 145 14.83 1.16 -5.58
N ALA A 146 13.74 0.87 -4.86
CA ALA A 146 13.17 -0.46 -4.74
C ALA A 146 12.15 -0.80 -5.85
N GLY A 147 11.70 0.18 -6.65
CA GLY A 147 10.68 0.00 -7.68
C GLY A 147 9.31 -0.39 -7.09
N ILE A 148 8.93 0.22 -5.97
CA ILE A 148 7.69 -0.06 -5.23
C ILE A 148 6.78 1.16 -5.16
N VAL A 149 5.52 0.92 -4.84
CA VAL A 149 4.51 1.98 -4.72
C VAL A 149 4.68 2.77 -3.43
N LEU A 150 4.56 4.10 -3.52
CA LEU A 150 4.61 5.01 -2.39
C LEU A 150 3.20 5.48 -2.01
N GLY A 151 2.82 5.31 -0.75
CA GLY A 151 1.61 5.85 -0.16
C GLY A 151 1.89 7.17 0.54
N VAL A 152 1.04 8.16 0.27
CA VAL A 152 1.19 9.53 0.82
C VAL A 152 0.08 9.82 1.81
N HIS A 153 0.43 10.45 2.92
CA HIS A 153 -0.47 10.88 3.97
C HIS A 153 -0.41 12.40 4.15
N GLY A 154 -1.56 13.03 4.32
CA GLY A 154 -1.68 14.46 4.68
C GLY A 154 -2.61 14.63 5.87
N ALA A 155 -2.42 15.68 6.63
CA ALA A 155 -3.33 16.06 7.74
C ALA A 155 -4.70 16.51 7.20
N ASP A 156 -4.70 17.12 6.02
CA ASP A 156 -5.88 17.52 5.27
C ASP A 156 -5.65 17.36 3.76
N LEU A 157 -6.68 17.64 2.96
CA LEU A 157 -6.62 17.52 1.49
C LEU A 157 -5.66 18.52 0.85
N SER A 158 -5.45 19.71 1.46
CA SER A 158 -4.52 20.69 0.93
C SER A 158 -3.07 20.22 1.09
N GLU A 159 -2.71 19.77 2.29
CA GLU A 159 -1.37 19.22 2.56
C GLU A 159 -1.09 17.98 1.70
N LEU A 160 -2.08 17.10 1.54
CA LEU A 160 -1.96 15.93 0.68
C LEU A 160 -1.72 16.34 -0.78
N HIS A 161 -2.50 17.29 -1.30
CA HIS A 161 -2.34 17.81 -2.67
C HIS A 161 -0.96 18.41 -2.89
N ASP A 162 -0.49 19.26 -1.97
CA ASP A 162 0.81 19.93 -2.09
C ASP A 162 1.97 18.92 -2.05
N THR A 163 1.87 17.89 -1.20
CA THR A 163 2.86 16.82 -1.11
C THR A 163 2.89 15.98 -2.39
N VAL A 164 1.73 15.62 -2.93
CA VAL A 164 1.64 14.87 -4.20
C VAL A 164 2.18 15.70 -5.35
N ALA A 165 1.82 17.00 -5.45
CA ALA A 165 2.34 17.88 -6.48
C ALA A 165 3.87 18.06 -6.42
N ALA A 166 4.45 18.01 -5.21
CA ALA A 166 5.90 18.03 -5.04
C ALA A 166 6.55 16.72 -5.51
N LEU A 167 5.94 15.57 -5.24
CA LEU A 167 6.38 14.26 -5.71
C LEU A 167 6.33 14.15 -7.26
N GLU A 168 5.25 14.61 -7.89
CA GLU A 168 5.13 14.64 -9.36
C GLU A 168 6.24 15.49 -10.00
N LYS A 169 6.58 16.63 -9.41
CA LYS A 169 7.71 17.47 -9.86
C LYS A 169 9.06 16.78 -9.69
N ALA A 170 9.18 15.92 -8.69
CA ALA A 170 10.37 15.10 -8.45
C ALA A 170 10.47 13.87 -9.38
N GLY A 171 9.46 13.63 -10.22
CA GLY A 171 9.46 12.58 -11.23
C GLY A 171 8.94 11.21 -10.76
N ASN A 172 8.08 11.23 -9.75
CA ASN A 172 7.38 9.99 -9.32
C ASN A 172 6.06 9.84 -10.07
#